data_272e53b9036cc4768e1ef01ab67f0d7a
#
_entry.id   272e53b9036cc4768e1ef01ab67f0d7a
#
_cell.length_a   1.000
_cell.length_b   1.000
_cell.length_c   1.000
_cell.angle_alpha   90.00
_cell.angle_beta   90.00
_cell.angle_gamma   90.00
#
_symmetry.space_group_name_H-M   'P 1'
#
loop_
_entity.id
_entity.type
_entity.pdbx_description
1 polymer ?
#
loop_
_entity_poly.entity_id
_entity_poly.type
_entity_poly.pdbx_seq_one_letter_code
_entity_poly.pdbx_strand_id
1 'polypeptide(L)'
;MSPVINLPEVLAEVQAVFARYEDALVNNRVEVLDELFWPSEFTVRYGTGENLVGIEAIRAFRTARSPVGLGRTLMNTVITTYGRDFATASTEFHRDGNSAGRQSQTWVRFDDGWRVVAAHVSMINSSR
;
A
#
# COMPACT_ATOMS: atom_id res chain seq x y z
N MET A 1 24.44 0.50 -14.97
CA MET A 1 23.30 0.25 -15.86
C MET A 1 22.00 0.59 -15.17
N SER A 2 21.10 1.20 -15.89
CA SER A 2 19.78 1.53 -15.33
C SER A 2 18.85 0.32 -15.42
N PRO A 3 17.97 0.13 -14.45
CA PRO A 3 16.97 -0.92 -14.55
C PRO A 3 15.98 -0.63 -15.68
N VAL A 4 15.42 -1.69 -16.25
CA VAL A 4 14.38 -1.56 -17.24
C VAL A 4 13.08 -1.16 -16.56
N ILE A 5 12.44 -0.12 -17.04
CA ILE A 5 11.20 0.38 -16.45
C ILE A 5 10.02 -0.35 -17.06
N ASN A 6 9.13 -0.84 -16.17
CA ASN A 6 7.84 -1.43 -16.55
C ASN A 6 7.97 -2.60 -17.51
N LEU A 7 8.85 -3.57 -17.20
CA LEU A 7 8.82 -4.84 -17.91
C LEU A 7 7.39 -5.39 -17.84
N PRO A 8 6.76 -5.74 -18.97
CA PRO A 8 5.33 -6.08 -18.96
C PRO A 8 4.94 -7.19 -17.98
N GLU A 9 5.72 -8.24 -17.87
CA GLU A 9 5.42 -9.34 -16.96
C GLU A 9 5.55 -8.94 -15.50
N VAL A 10 6.51 -8.06 -15.19
CA VAL A 10 6.72 -7.57 -13.82
C VAL A 10 5.62 -6.59 -13.44
N LEU A 11 5.29 -5.69 -14.36
CA LEU A 11 4.20 -4.73 -14.12
C LEU A 11 2.88 -5.48 -13.84
N ALA A 12 2.61 -6.54 -14.60
CA ALA A 12 1.40 -7.33 -14.39
C ALA A 12 1.38 -7.97 -12.99
N GLU A 13 2.54 -8.46 -12.52
CA GLU A 13 2.64 -9.02 -11.17
C GLU A 13 2.31 -7.98 -10.10
N VAL A 14 2.86 -6.78 -10.24
CA VAL A 14 2.63 -5.73 -9.23
C VAL A 14 1.20 -5.23 -9.29
N GLN A 15 0.63 -5.08 -10.48
CA GLN A 15 -0.78 -4.73 -10.60
C GLN A 15 -1.68 -5.74 -9.87
N ALA A 16 -1.35 -7.03 -9.96
CA ALA A 16 -2.12 -8.08 -9.31
C ALA A 16 -2.01 -8.01 -7.78
N VAL A 17 -0.79 -7.84 -7.23
CA VAL A 17 -0.65 -7.76 -5.78
C VAL A 17 -1.22 -6.45 -5.24
N PHE A 18 -1.15 -5.37 -6.00
CA PHE A 18 -1.75 -4.11 -5.60
C PHE A 18 -3.28 -4.25 -5.52
N ALA A 19 -3.89 -4.92 -6.49
CA ALA A 19 -5.33 -5.17 -6.48
C ALA A 19 -5.72 -6.06 -5.29
N ARG A 20 -4.90 -7.06 -4.98
CA ARG A 20 -5.13 -7.92 -3.82
C ARG A 20 -5.05 -7.13 -2.52
N TYR A 21 -4.09 -6.20 -2.43
CA TYR A 21 -3.96 -5.34 -1.27
C TYR A 21 -5.21 -4.47 -1.11
N GLU A 22 -5.65 -3.84 -2.19
CA GLU A 22 -6.81 -2.95 -2.13
C GLU A 22 -8.08 -3.70 -1.73
N ASP A 23 -8.29 -4.88 -2.30
CA ASP A 23 -9.43 -5.72 -1.92
C ASP A 23 -9.39 -6.09 -0.44
N ALA A 24 -8.21 -6.46 0.06
CA ALA A 24 -8.05 -6.81 1.46
C ALA A 24 -8.29 -5.62 2.38
N LEU A 25 -7.88 -4.43 1.96
CA LEU A 25 -8.07 -3.23 2.76
C LEU A 25 -9.54 -2.86 2.89
N VAL A 26 -10.26 -2.77 1.76
CA VAL A 26 -11.64 -2.30 1.80
C VAL A 26 -12.57 -3.33 2.44
N ASN A 27 -12.19 -4.60 2.44
CA ASN A 27 -12.95 -5.68 3.07
C ASN A 27 -12.38 -6.09 4.42
N ASN A 28 -11.41 -5.35 4.94
CA ASN A 28 -10.77 -5.58 6.23
C ASN A 28 -10.26 -7.01 6.42
N ARG A 29 -9.62 -7.55 5.42
CA ARG A 29 -9.00 -8.88 5.49
C ARG A 29 -7.60 -8.74 6.10
N VAL A 30 -7.55 -8.65 7.42
CA VAL A 30 -6.34 -8.32 8.16
C VAL A 30 -5.22 -9.33 7.89
N GLU A 31 -5.53 -10.62 7.82
CA GLU A 31 -4.52 -11.65 7.58
C GLU A 31 -3.85 -11.50 6.21
N VAL A 32 -4.59 -11.03 5.21
CA VAL A 32 -4.02 -10.78 3.87
C VAL A 32 -3.15 -9.54 3.90
N LEU A 33 -3.61 -8.49 4.55
CA LEU A 33 -2.81 -7.26 4.70
C LEU A 33 -1.50 -7.57 5.41
N ASP A 34 -1.55 -8.35 6.50
CA ASP A 34 -0.34 -8.71 7.24
C ASP A 34 0.60 -9.55 6.39
N GLU A 35 0.06 -10.45 5.56
CA GLU A 35 0.88 -11.26 4.66
C GLU A 35 1.59 -10.38 3.61
N LEU A 36 0.93 -9.35 3.10
CA LEU A 36 1.47 -8.52 2.03
C LEU A 36 2.51 -7.51 2.51
N PHE A 37 2.64 -7.29 3.82
CA PHE A 37 3.68 -6.45 4.38
C PHE A 37 4.88 -7.30 4.78
N TRP A 38 6.07 -6.80 4.46
CA TRP A 38 7.32 -7.49 4.81
C TRP A 38 7.44 -7.64 6.32
N PRO A 39 7.60 -8.87 6.85
CA PRO A 39 7.64 -9.07 8.30
C PRO A 39 9.02 -8.72 8.88
N SER A 40 9.29 -7.43 9.01
CA SER A 40 10.59 -6.91 9.40
C SER A 40 10.43 -5.72 10.32
N GLU A 41 11.42 -5.53 11.19
CA GLU A 41 11.52 -4.33 12.00
C GLU A 41 11.78 -3.08 11.15
N PHE A 42 12.21 -3.25 9.91
CA PHE A 42 12.51 -2.13 9.01
C PHE A 42 11.31 -1.67 8.20
N THR A 43 10.21 -2.38 8.25
CA THR A 43 9.01 -2.02 7.49
C THR A 43 8.34 -0.81 8.14
N VAL A 44 7.99 0.19 7.32
CA VAL A 44 7.44 1.45 7.82
C VAL A 44 6.07 1.70 7.20
N ARG A 45 5.13 2.15 8.02
CA ARG A 45 3.84 2.64 7.53
C ARG A 45 3.46 3.91 8.27
N TYR A 46 3.43 5.01 7.55
CA TYR A 46 2.95 6.29 8.07
C TYR A 46 1.52 6.49 7.59
N GLY A 47 0.61 6.70 8.52
CA GLY A 47 -0.78 6.99 8.21
C GLY A 47 -1.12 8.45 8.54
N THR A 48 -2.40 8.75 8.45
CA THR A 48 -2.85 10.14 8.66
C THR A 48 -2.67 10.60 10.10
N GLY A 49 -2.68 9.68 11.04
CA GLY A 49 -2.57 10.03 12.46
C GLY A 49 -1.56 9.19 13.23
N GLU A 50 -0.79 8.34 12.54
CA GLU A 50 0.10 7.43 13.24
C GLU A 50 1.39 7.21 12.45
N ASN A 51 2.47 6.96 13.17
CA ASN A 51 3.76 6.60 12.62
C ASN A 51 4.12 5.21 13.13
N LEU A 52 4.06 4.21 12.25
CA LEU A 52 4.28 2.82 12.62
C LEU A 52 5.60 2.36 12.03
N VAL A 53 6.52 1.95 12.89
CA VAL A 53 7.82 1.43 12.48
C VAL A 53 7.93 0.00 12.98
N GLY A 54 8.16 -0.93 12.06
CA GLY A 54 8.25 -2.35 12.34
C GLY A 54 6.92 -3.06 12.20
N ILE A 55 6.99 -4.33 11.81
CA ILE A 55 5.79 -5.11 11.50
C ILE A 55 4.89 -5.30 12.73
N GLU A 56 5.47 -5.36 13.94
CA GLU A 56 4.69 -5.57 15.15
C GLU A 56 3.72 -4.39 15.39
N ALA A 57 4.22 -3.17 15.25
CA ALA A 57 3.40 -1.97 15.41
C ALA A 57 2.31 -1.91 14.34
N ILE A 58 2.64 -2.30 13.10
CA ILE A 58 1.69 -2.29 12.00
C ILE A 58 0.56 -3.29 12.25
N ARG A 59 0.91 -4.50 12.70
CA ARG A 59 -0.09 -5.54 12.99
C ARG A 59 -1.00 -5.13 14.15
N ALA A 60 -0.42 -4.57 15.20
CA ALA A 60 -1.19 -4.12 16.36
C ALA A 60 -2.20 -3.04 15.97
N PHE A 61 -1.78 -2.10 15.13
CA PHE A 61 -2.65 -1.03 14.65
C PHE A 61 -3.83 -1.59 13.86
N ARG A 62 -3.57 -2.53 12.95
CA ARG A 62 -4.64 -3.13 12.13
C ARG A 62 -5.63 -3.90 12.95
N THR A 63 -5.15 -4.67 13.93
CA THR A 63 -6.02 -5.45 14.80
C THR A 63 -6.96 -4.57 15.60
N ALA A 64 -6.48 -3.40 16.04
CA ALA A 64 -7.27 -2.46 16.83
C ALA A 64 -8.16 -1.54 16.01
N ARG A 65 -7.92 -1.46 14.68
CA ARG A 65 -8.64 -0.52 13.82
C ARG A 65 -10.09 -0.97 13.59
N SER A 66 -11.00 0.02 13.58
CA SER A 66 -12.39 -0.25 13.24
C SER A 66 -12.50 -0.72 11.78
N PRO A 67 -13.33 -1.74 11.50
CA PRO A 67 -13.57 -2.17 10.13
C PRO A 67 -14.53 -1.25 9.37
N VAL A 68 -15.10 -0.23 10.04
CA VAL A 68 -16.09 0.66 9.44
C VAL A 68 -15.38 1.76 8.66
N GLY A 69 -15.93 2.10 7.49
CA GLY A 69 -15.43 3.24 6.71
C GLY A 69 -14.18 2.98 5.92
N LEU A 70 -13.86 1.73 5.63
CA LEU A 70 -12.65 1.39 4.87
C LEU A 70 -12.85 1.44 3.36
N GLY A 71 -14.11 1.45 2.89
CA GLY A 71 -14.38 1.52 1.46
C GLY A 71 -13.92 2.83 0.85
N ARG A 72 -13.41 2.77 -0.38
CA ARG A 72 -12.88 3.95 -1.07
C ARG A 72 -12.83 3.70 -2.58
N THR A 73 -12.74 4.81 -3.32
CA THR A 73 -12.56 4.77 -4.77
C THR A 73 -11.15 5.27 -5.09
N LEU A 74 -10.42 4.50 -5.87
CA LEU A 74 -9.07 4.89 -6.29
C LEU A 74 -9.13 5.73 -7.55
N MET A 75 -8.21 6.70 -7.66
CA MET A 75 -8.10 7.59 -8.80
C MET A 75 -6.62 7.83 -9.10
N ASN A 76 -6.32 7.98 -10.39
CA ASN A 76 -4.98 8.37 -10.84
C ASN A 76 -3.87 7.45 -10.29
N THR A 77 -4.11 6.15 -10.36
CA THR A 77 -3.16 5.16 -9.86
C THR A 77 -1.97 5.05 -10.81
N VAL A 78 -0.76 5.15 -10.27
CA VAL A 78 0.48 5.00 -11.01
C VAL A 78 1.32 3.92 -10.37
N ILE A 79 1.55 2.85 -11.11
CA ILE A 79 2.43 1.75 -10.69
C ILE A 79 3.62 1.73 -11.63
N THR A 80 4.82 1.76 -11.07
CA THR A 80 6.06 1.73 -11.83
C THR A 80 6.95 0.63 -11.28
N THR A 81 7.48 -0.21 -12.17
CA THR A 81 8.45 -1.22 -11.78
C THR A 81 9.83 -0.85 -12.29
N TYR A 82 10.86 -1.24 -11.55
CA TYR A 82 12.25 -0.90 -11.78
C TYR A 82 13.03 -2.22 -11.77
N GLY A 83 13.36 -2.73 -12.95
CA GLY A 83 13.94 -4.06 -13.04
C GLY A 83 12.88 -5.12 -12.70
N ARG A 84 13.28 -6.16 -11.98
CA ARG A 84 12.39 -7.29 -11.70
C ARG A 84 11.88 -7.38 -10.27
N ASP A 85 12.51 -6.65 -9.34
CA ASP A 85 12.30 -6.90 -7.93
C ASP A 85 11.88 -5.68 -7.13
N PHE A 86 11.60 -4.55 -7.78
CA PHE A 86 11.31 -3.31 -7.08
C PHE A 86 10.21 -2.53 -7.79
N ALA A 87 9.30 -1.95 -7.02
CA ALA A 87 8.20 -1.18 -7.60
C ALA A 87 7.69 -0.13 -6.62
N THR A 88 7.13 0.93 -7.19
CA THR A 88 6.36 1.92 -6.43
C THR A 88 4.92 1.92 -6.94
N ALA A 89 3.99 2.16 -6.03
CA ALA A 89 2.57 2.28 -6.37
C ALA A 89 2.02 3.51 -5.65
N SER A 90 1.53 4.47 -6.42
CA SER A 90 0.97 5.71 -5.87
C SER A 90 -0.44 5.87 -6.39
N THR A 91 -1.35 6.30 -5.52
CA THR A 91 -2.74 6.51 -5.90
C THR A 91 -3.36 7.60 -5.07
N GLU A 92 -4.37 8.23 -5.64
CA GLU A 92 -5.29 9.07 -4.89
C GLU A 92 -6.50 8.23 -4.54
N PHE A 93 -7.21 8.61 -3.50
CA PHE A 93 -8.44 7.90 -3.14
C PHE A 93 -9.45 8.86 -2.52
N HIS A 94 -10.72 8.48 -2.65
CA HIS A 94 -11.81 9.22 -2.04
C HIS A 94 -12.67 8.27 -1.22
N ARG A 95 -13.02 8.74 -0.03
CA ARG A 95 -14.05 8.15 0.80
C ARG A 95 -15.23 9.11 0.80
N ASP A 96 -16.20 8.86 1.64
CA ASP A 96 -17.35 9.76 1.77
C ASP A 96 -16.88 11.17 2.17
N GLY A 97 -17.53 12.19 1.65
CA GLY A 97 -17.21 13.57 1.93
C GLY A 97 -16.30 14.18 0.89
N ASN A 98 -15.65 15.28 1.26
CA ASN A 98 -14.86 16.09 0.34
C ASN A 98 -13.36 15.88 0.46
N SER A 99 -12.91 14.97 1.33
CA SER A 99 -11.50 14.75 1.55
C SER A 99 -10.92 13.84 0.49
N ALA A 100 -9.74 14.19 0.02
CA ALA A 100 -8.97 13.36 -0.90
C ALA A 100 -7.76 12.82 -0.18
N GLY A 101 -7.52 11.52 -0.34
CA GLY A 101 -6.35 10.87 0.23
C GLY A 101 -5.30 10.60 -0.82
N ARG A 102 -4.09 10.40 -0.36
CA ARG A 102 -2.96 9.98 -1.19
C ARG A 102 -2.24 8.83 -0.50
N GLN A 103 -1.85 7.86 -1.30
CA GLN A 103 -1.12 6.70 -0.77
C GLN A 103 0.04 6.38 -1.69
N SER A 104 1.22 6.16 -1.10
CA SER A 104 2.37 5.66 -1.84
C SER A 104 2.90 4.44 -1.13
N GLN A 105 3.24 3.42 -1.91
CA GLN A 105 3.79 2.16 -1.39
C GLN A 105 5.04 1.81 -2.17
N THR A 106 6.01 1.27 -1.46
CA THR A 106 7.20 0.67 -2.05
C THR A 106 7.09 -0.84 -1.88
N TRP A 107 7.21 -1.54 -2.99
CA TRP A 107 7.10 -3.00 -3.06
C TRP A 107 8.44 -3.59 -3.46
N VAL A 108 8.81 -4.68 -2.82
CA VAL A 108 10.02 -5.44 -3.15
C VAL A 108 9.64 -6.90 -3.32
N ARG A 109 10.20 -7.55 -4.34
CA ARG A 109 9.96 -8.98 -4.56
C ARG A 109 11.03 -9.77 -3.83
N PHE A 110 10.58 -10.50 -2.81
CA PHE A 110 11.39 -11.45 -2.04
C PHE A 110 11.19 -12.86 -2.58
N ASP A 111 11.87 -13.84 -2.02
CA ASP A 111 11.75 -15.23 -2.46
C ASP A 111 10.30 -15.74 -2.36
N ASP A 112 9.56 -15.27 -1.38
CA ASP A 112 8.17 -15.69 -1.15
C ASP A 112 7.13 -14.76 -1.78
N GLY A 113 7.57 -13.80 -2.59
CA GLY A 113 6.68 -12.92 -3.34
C GLY A 113 6.85 -11.45 -3.05
N TRP A 114 5.96 -10.66 -3.64
CA TRP A 114 5.98 -9.21 -3.49
C TRP A 114 5.48 -8.79 -2.11
N ARG A 115 6.21 -7.87 -1.47
CA ARG A 115 5.86 -7.37 -0.13
C ARG A 115 6.02 -5.87 -0.08
N VAL A 116 5.13 -5.19 0.66
CA VAL A 116 5.27 -3.76 0.95
C VAL A 116 6.36 -3.59 2.01
N VAL A 117 7.34 -2.75 1.72
CA VAL A 117 8.41 -2.43 2.68
C VAL A 117 8.25 -1.03 3.26
N ALA A 118 7.51 -0.17 2.58
CA ALA A 118 7.22 1.18 3.09
C ALA A 118 5.90 1.64 2.51
N ALA A 119 5.11 2.34 3.33
CA ALA A 119 3.84 2.90 2.88
C ALA A 119 3.60 4.22 3.60
N HIS A 120 2.96 5.15 2.89
CA HIS A 120 2.63 6.46 3.43
C HIS A 120 1.25 6.86 2.94
N VAL A 121 0.38 7.21 3.87
CA VAL A 121 -0.98 7.67 3.57
C VAL A 121 -1.14 9.06 4.16
N SER A 122 -1.67 9.99 3.36
CA SER A 122 -1.94 11.34 3.82
C SER A 122 -3.27 11.81 3.26
N MET A 123 -3.79 12.89 3.84
CA MET A 123 -5.04 13.48 3.38
C MET A 123 -4.76 14.90 2.91
N ILE A 124 -5.41 15.29 1.83
CA ILE A 124 -5.44 16.67 1.41
C ILE A 124 -6.68 17.30 1.99
N ASN A 125 -6.50 18.35 2.77
CA ASN A 125 -7.64 19.09 3.30
C ASN A 125 -8.26 19.90 2.16
N SER A 126 -9.49 19.53 1.78
CA SER A 126 -10.18 20.18 0.66
C SER A 126 -11.14 21.27 1.11
N SER A 127 -11.14 21.63 2.36
CA SER A 127 -12.02 22.68 2.84
C SER A 127 -11.60 24.04 2.27
N ARG A 128 -12.51 24.76 1.70
CA ARG A 128 -12.31 26.06 1.11
C ARG A 128 -13.57 26.87 1.26
#